data_fbbe59c47bc666e3eb69fbf968c4e8c8
#
_entry.id   fbbe59c47bc666e3eb69fbf968c4e8c8
#
_cell.length_a   1.000
_cell.length_b   1.000
_cell.length_c   1.000
_cell.angle_alpha   90.00
_cell.angle_beta   90.00
_cell.angle_gamma   90.00
#
_symmetry.space_group_name_H-M   'P 1'
#
loop_
_entity.id
_entity.type
_entity.pdbx_description
1 polymer ?
#
loop_
_entity_poly.entity_id
_entity_poly.type
_entity_poly.pdbx_seq_one_letter_code
_entity_poly.pdbx_strand_id
1 'polypeptide(L)'
;QELVIFNLISSDKSSFDISQLFGFLSNSGAKLNNGFFSFYDEENKETFRIINALNPGTFDDETKTFAIVFVTDLVKVDHPLSIVKSMINLAANFSEKFHSSMCNQDRTPITKQMISHIESRAQDVERLRQLPKNKAEKE
;
A
#
# COMPACT_ATOMS: atom_id res chain seq x y z
N GLN A 1 1.27 16.13 1.97
CA GLN A 1 1.45 14.78 1.45
C GLN A 1 2.27 13.94 2.42
N GLU A 2 1.76 12.76 2.74
CA GLU A 2 2.41 11.85 3.70
C GLU A 2 2.32 10.44 3.14
N LEU A 3 3.26 10.09 2.27
CA LEU A 3 3.23 8.81 1.55
C LEU A 3 3.73 7.65 2.40
N VAL A 4 3.05 6.52 2.31
CA VAL A 4 3.52 5.22 2.80
C VAL A 4 3.69 4.32 1.59
N ILE A 5 4.90 3.77 1.43
CA ILE A 5 5.27 2.98 0.26
C ILE A 5 5.91 1.68 0.73
N PHE A 6 5.39 0.55 0.23
CA PHE A 6 6.02 -0.76 0.39
C PHE A 6 6.32 -1.35 -0.98
N ASN A 7 7.56 -1.77 -1.17
CA ASN A 7 7.97 -2.52 -2.36
C ASN A 7 7.94 -4.01 -2.03
N LEU A 8 7.25 -4.79 -2.83
CA LEU A 8 7.23 -6.24 -2.73
C LEU A 8 8.05 -6.79 -3.90
N ILE A 9 9.22 -7.32 -3.59
CA ILE A 9 10.20 -7.73 -4.61
C ILE A 9 10.38 -9.23 -4.53
N SER A 10 10.23 -9.92 -5.67
CA SER A 10 10.44 -11.36 -5.76
C SER A 10 11.83 -11.72 -5.23
N SER A 11 11.89 -12.74 -4.37
CA SER A 11 13.13 -13.10 -3.67
C SER A 11 14.27 -13.51 -4.61
N ASP A 12 13.93 -14.14 -5.73
CA ASP A 12 14.90 -14.55 -6.75
C ASP A 12 14.81 -13.70 -8.02
N LYS A 13 14.03 -12.63 -7.99
CA LYS A 13 13.75 -11.73 -9.09
C LYS A 13 13.11 -12.40 -10.30
N SER A 14 12.52 -13.57 -10.12
CA SER A 14 11.68 -14.16 -11.15
C SER A 14 10.36 -13.44 -11.24
N SER A 15 9.75 -13.41 -12.41
CA SER A 15 8.44 -12.76 -12.61
C SER A 15 7.36 -13.47 -11.82
N PHE A 16 6.47 -12.68 -11.22
CA PHE A 16 5.26 -13.22 -10.61
C PHE A 16 4.37 -13.83 -11.68
N ASP A 17 3.64 -14.89 -11.32
CA ASP A 17 2.58 -15.40 -12.18
C ASP A 17 1.47 -14.36 -12.20
N ILE A 18 1.27 -13.71 -13.35
CA ILE A 18 0.38 -12.56 -13.43
C ILE A 18 -1.08 -12.93 -13.19
N SER A 19 -1.49 -14.13 -13.64
CA SER A 19 -2.85 -14.61 -13.40
C SER A 19 -3.10 -14.84 -11.92
N GLN A 20 -2.14 -15.45 -11.22
CA GLN A 20 -2.25 -15.63 -9.77
C GLN A 20 -2.23 -14.31 -9.01
N LEU A 21 -1.41 -13.36 -9.46
CA LEU A 21 -1.35 -12.03 -8.85
C LEU A 21 -2.69 -11.33 -8.98
N PHE A 22 -3.28 -11.33 -10.16
CA PHE A 22 -4.59 -10.74 -10.41
C PHE A 22 -5.66 -11.39 -9.53
N GLY A 23 -5.67 -12.73 -9.47
CA GLY A 23 -6.62 -13.47 -8.65
C GLY A 23 -6.46 -13.14 -7.16
N PHE A 24 -5.24 -13.09 -6.67
CA PHE A 24 -4.98 -12.79 -5.27
C PHE A 24 -5.47 -11.39 -4.90
N LEU A 25 -5.13 -10.39 -5.71
CA LEU A 25 -5.52 -9.01 -5.42
C LEU A 25 -7.02 -8.80 -5.56
N SER A 26 -7.63 -9.37 -6.59
CA SER A 26 -9.09 -9.28 -6.77
C SER A 26 -9.84 -9.96 -5.62
N ASN A 27 -9.37 -11.12 -5.18
CA ASN A 27 -9.97 -11.84 -4.06
C ASN A 27 -9.78 -11.10 -2.73
N SER A 28 -8.77 -10.24 -2.65
CA SER A 28 -8.53 -9.40 -1.48
C SER A 28 -9.35 -8.11 -1.51
N GLY A 29 -10.13 -7.87 -2.55
CA GLY A 29 -11.01 -6.72 -2.65
C GLY A 29 -10.54 -5.62 -3.60
N ALA A 30 -9.42 -5.79 -4.26
CA ALA A 30 -8.91 -4.79 -5.19
C ALA A 30 -9.72 -4.75 -6.48
N LYS A 31 -9.78 -3.56 -7.08
CA LYS A 31 -10.36 -3.37 -8.40
C LYS A 31 -9.29 -2.86 -9.36
N LEU A 32 -9.20 -3.50 -10.52
CA LEU A 32 -8.25 -3.08 -11.57
C LEU A 32 -8.90 -2.01 -12.43
N ASN A 33 -8.38 -0.79 -12.32
CA ASN A 33 -8.84 0.35 -13.11
C ASN A 33 -7.64 1.11 -13.61
N ASN A 34 -7.65 1.47 -14.90
CA ASN A 34 -6.57 2.26 -15.51
C ASN A 34 -5.19 1.62 -15.36
N GLY A 35 -5.15 0.29 -15.24
CA GLY A 35 -3.89 -0.45 -15.17
C GLY A 35 -3.30 -0.60 -13.79
N PHE A 36 -3.99 -0.15 -12.73
CA PHE A 36 -3.54 -0.44 -11.36
C PHE A 36 -4.66 -0.94 -10.49
N PHE A 37 -4.30 -1.57 -9.38
CA PHE A 37 -5.26 -2.11 -8.42
C PHE A 37 -5.51 -1.09 -7.33
N SER A 38 -6.79 -0.81 -7.07
CA SER A 38 -7.19 0.14 -6.02
C SER A 38 -8.10 -0.56 -5.02
N PHE A 39 -7.91 -0.20 -3.74
CA PHE A 39 -8.78 -0.64 -2.67
C PHE A 39 -9.63 0.54 -2.22
N TYR A 40 -10.87 0.26 -1.82
CA TYR A 40 -11.85 1.29 -1.48
C TYR A 40 -12.44 1.02 -0.11
N ASP A 41 -12.82 2.09 0.59
CA ASP A 41 -13.54 1.97 1.85
C ASP A 41 -15.05 1.84 1.60
N GLU A 42 -15.83 1.80 2.69
CA GLU A 42 -17.28 1.64 2.63
C GLU A 42 -17.97 2.80 1.93
N GLU A 43 -17.32 3.97 1.88
CA GLU A 43 -17.85 5.15 1.21
C GLU A 43 -17.36 5.25 -0.24
N ASN A 44 -16.74 4.16 -0.74
CA ASN A 44 -16.22 4.07 -2.11
C ASN A 44 -15.11 5.07 -2.39
N LYS A 45 -14.33 5.39 -1.37
CA LYS A 45 -13.18 6.27 -1.47
C LYS A 45 -11.91 5.42 -1.49
N GLU A 46 -11.00 5.71 -2.43
CA GLU A 46 -9.75 4.95 -2.54
C GLU A 46 -8.92 5.07 -1.26
N THR A 47 -8.47 3.94 -0.74
CA THR A 47 -7.66 3.88 0.48
C THR A 47 -6.19 3.68 0.18
N PHE A 48 -5.87 2.76 -0.70
CA PHE A 48 -4.50 2.56 -1.16
C PHE A 48 -4.51 1.89 -2.52
N ARG A 49 -3.35 1.88 -3.16
CA ARG A 49 -3.20 1.44 -4.54
C ARG A 49 -1.99 0.54 -4.66
N ILE A 50 -2.06 -0.39 -5.61
CA ILE A 50 -0.94 -1.25 -5.98
C ILE A 50 -0.60 -0.98 -7.43
N ILE A 51 0.67 -0.66 -7.68
CA ILE A 51 1.17 -0.38 -9.01
C ILE A 51 2.30 -1.33 -9.36
N ASN A 52 2.58 -1.46 -10.65
CA ASN A 52 3.73 -2.20 -11.13
C ASN A 52 4.99 -1.37 -10.85
N ALA A 53 5.97 -1.95 -10.17
CA ALA A 53 7.21 -1.24 -9.87
C ALA A 53 8.11 -1.05 -11.10
N LEU A 54 7.87 -1.83 -12.14
CA LEU A 54 8.63 -1.77 -13.39
C LEU A 54 7.85 -1.01 -14.46
N ASN A 55 8.54 -0.54 -15.48
CA ASN A 55 7.90 0.11 -16.61
C ASN A 55 6.87 -0.82 -17.26
N PRO A 56 5.70 -0.35 -17.63
CA PRO A 56 5.24 1.05 -17.63
C PRO A 56 4.55 1.52 -16.34
N GLY A 57 4.61 0.77 -15.26
CA GLY A 57 3.96 1.13 -13.99
C GLY A 57 2.55 0.62 -13.85
N THR A 58 1.99 0.04 -14.91
CA THR A 58 0.63 -0.50 -14.95
C THR A 58 0.64 -1.99 -15.20
N PHE A 59 -0.54 -2.60 -15.06
CA PHE A 59 -0.73 -4.04 -15.25
C PHE A 59 -1.71 -4.32 -16.37
N ASP A 60 -1.41 -5.36 -17.14
CA ASP A 60 -2.35 -6.02 -18.02
C ASP A 60 -2.08 -7.53 -17.96
N ASP A 61 -2.81 -8.33 -18.75
CA ASP A 61 -2.69 -9.78 -18.68
C ASP A 61 -1.38 -10.32 -19.28
N GLU A 62 -0.59 -9.46 -19.91
CA GLU A 62 0.72 -9.81 -20.49
C GLU A 62 1.87 -9.25 -19.67
N THR A 63 1.61 -8.59 -18.56
CA THR A 63 2.64 -8.00 -17.72
C THR A 63 3.62 -9.06 -17.21
N LYS A 64 4.91 -8.72 -17.29
CA LYS A 64 5.98 -9.50 -16.66
C LYS A 64 6.67 -8.58 -15.67
N THR A 65 6.54 -8.89 -14.40
CA THR A 65 7.15 -8.08 -13.36
C THR A 65 7.58 -8.95 -12.18
N PHE A 66 8.64 -8.54 -11.53
CA PHE A 66 9.12 -9.18 -10.31
C PHE A 66 8.99 -8.25 -9.10
N ALA A 67 8.34 -7.10 -9.25
CA ALA A 67 8.20 -6.14 -8.15
C ALA A 67 6.92 -5.33 -8.30
N ILE A 68 6.21 -5.16 -7.19
CA ILE A 68 5.00 -4.32 -7.12
C ILE A 68 5.14 -3.36 -5.95
N VAL A 69 4.37 -2.27 -6.00
CA VAL A 69 4.41 -1.21 -4.99
C VAL A 69 3.03 -0.99 -4.42
N PHE A 70 2.95 -0.99 -3.09
CA PHE A 70 1.77 -0.58 -2.34
C PHE A 70 1.98 0.87 -1.94
N VAL A 71 1.00 1.72 -2.17
CA VAL A 71 1.14 3.15 -1.87
C VAL A 71 -0.16 3.75 -1.36
N THR A 72 -0.06 4.60 -0.36
CA THR A 72 -1.15 5.45 0.10
C THR A 72 -0.60 6.81 0.53
N ASP A 73 -1.49 7.80 0.55
CA ASP A 73 -1.22 9.10 1.13
C ASP A 73 -2.08 9.24 2.39
N LEU A 74 -1.44 9.26 3.54
CA LEU A 74 -2.12 9.25 4.83
C LEU A 74 -3.03 10.46 5.04
N VAL A 75 -2.72 11.59 4.41
CA VAL A 75 -3.55 12.80 4.56
C VAL A 75 -4.82 12.75 3.73
N LYS A 76 -4.92 11.80 2.79
CA LYS A 76 -6.07 11.67 1.89
C LYS A 76 -7.06 10.60 2.30
N VAL A 77 -6.76 9.81 3.33
CA VAL A 77 -7.63 8.71 3.78
C VAL A 77 -8.25 9.06 5.11
N ASP A 78 -9.46 8.54 5.37
CA ASP A 78 -10.21 8.91 6.57
C ASP A 78 -9.68 8.24 7.83
N HIS A 79 -9.14 7.03 7.71
CA HIS A 79 -8.64 6.26 8.85
C HIS A 79 -7.22 5.76 8.60
N PRO A 80 -6.22 6.66 8.66
CA PRO A 80 -4.85 6.33 8.28
C PRO A 80 -4.26 5.10 8.96
N LEU A 81 -4.42 4.96 10.28
CA LEU A 81 -3.83 3.81 10.99
C LEU A 81 -4.46 2.50 10.53
N SER A 82 -5.77 2.47 10.36
CA SER A 82 -6.48 1.29 9.87
C SER A 82 -5.98 0.90 8.47
N ILE A 83 -5.79 1.90 7.61
CA ILE A 83 -5.30 1.65 6.23
C ILE A 83 -3.87 1.10 6.25
N VAL A 84 -2.99 1.68 7.06
CA VAL A 84 -1.61 1.19 7.20
C VAL A 84 -1.61 -0.27 7.65
N LYS A 85 -2.42 -0.60 8.65
CA LYS A 85 -2.51 -1.98 9.14
C LYS A 85 -3.02 -2.94 8.08
N SER A 86 -4.01 -2.51 7.29
CA SER A 86 -4.52 -3.32 6.17
C SER A 86 -3.46 -3.53 5.10
N MET A 87 -2.71 -2.50 4.76
CA MET A 87 -1.62 -2.59 3.79
C MET A 87 -0.54 -3.56 4.26
N ILE A 88 -0.12 -3.46 5.52
CA ILE A 88 0.91 -4.32 6.08
C ILE A 88 0.45 -5.77 6.09
N ASN A 89 -0.80 -6.02 6.49
CA ASN A 89 -1.35 -7.36 6.51
C ASN A 89 -1.41 -7.97 5.11
N LEU A 90 -1.90 -7.22 4.14
CA LEU A 90 -1.97 -7.69 2.77
C LEU A 90 -0.57 -7.92 2.19
N ALA A 91 0.37 -7.01 2.46
CA ALA A 91 1.75 -7.15 2.00
C ALA A 91 2.41 -8.39 2.59
N ALA A 92 2.17 -8.68 3.87
CA ALA A 92 2.70 -9.88 4.51
C ALA A 92 2.15 -11.15 3.87
N ASN A 93 0.83 -11.18 3.61
CA ASN A 93 0.20 -12.32 2.95
C ASN A 93 0.71 -12.49 1.51
N PHE A 94 0.88 -11.39 0.80
CA PHE A 94 1.46 -11.41 -0.54
C PHE A 94 2.88 -11.95 -0.52
N SER A 95 3.70 -11.45 0.40
CA SER A 95 5.10 -11.90 0.54
C SER A 95 5.21 -13.40 0.73
N GLU A 96 4.34 -13.95 1.57
CA GLU A 96 4.35 -15.39 1.83
C GLU A 96 3.91 -16.18 0.60
N LYS A 97 2.81 -15.77 -0.03
CA LYS A 97 2.26 -16.50 -1.18
C LYS A 97 3.17 -16.44 -2.40
N PHE A 98 3.76 -15.28 -2.67
CA PHE A 98 4.53 -15.05 -3.89
C PHE A 98 6.05 -15.06 -3.66
N HIS A 99 6.50 -15.49 -2.49
CA HIS A 99 7.92 -15.56 -2.15
C HIS A 99 8.65 -14.25 -2.47
N SER A 100 8.15 -13.17 -1.87
CA SER A 100 8.71 -11.86 -2.07
C SER A 100 9.13 -11.25 -0.74
N SER A 101 10.00 -10.23 -0.82
CA SER A 101 10.45 -9.48 0.34
C SER A 101 9.73 -8.15 0.40
N MET A 102 9.24 -7.79 1.59
CA MET A 102 8.65 -6.48 1.83
C MET A 102 9.75 -5.49 2.15
N CYS A 103 9.91 -4.48 1.31
CA CYS A 103 10.97 -3.49 1.41
C CYS A 103 10.38 -2.08 1.50
N ASN A 104 11.19 -1.15 2.00
CA ASN A 104 10.82 0.26 2.01
C ASN A 104 11.07 0.90 0.64
N GLN A 105 10.89 2.20 0.56
CA GLN A 105 11.07 2.98 -0.67
C GLN A 105 12.49 2.84 -1.23
N ASP A 106 13.48 2.65 -0.37
CA ASP A 106 14.88 2.50 -0.77
C ASP A 106 15.26 1.04 -1.05
N ARG A 107 14.26 0.15 -1.09
CA ARG A 107 14.42 -1.29 -1.33
C ARG A 107 15.18 -2.01 -0.22
N THR A 108 15.20 -1.43 0.98
CA THR A 108 15.73 -2.06 2.18
C THR A 108 14.63 -2.88 2.84
N PRO A 109 14.92 -4.11 3.31
CA PRO A 109 13.90 -4.91 3.98
C PRO A 109 13.27 -4.17 5.14
N ILE A 110 11.95 -4.27 5.26
CA ILE A 110 11.18 -3.62 6.32
C ILE A 110 11.46 -4.31 7.64
N THR A 111 11.75 -3.52 8.67
CA THR A 111 11.94 -4.01 10.04
C THR A 111 10.70 -3.70 10.87
N LYS A 112 10.58 -4.36 12.02
CA LYS A 112 9.50 -4.07 12.97
C LYS A 112 9.55 -2.61 13.44
N GLN A 113 10.74 -2.08 13.60
CA GLN A 113 10.92 -0.69 14.00
C GLN A 113 10.40 0.28 12.94
N MET A 114 10.65 -0.01 11.67
CA MET A 114 10.12 0.79 10.56
C MET A 114 8.60 0.76 10.54
N ILE A 115 8.01 -0.41 10.75
CA ILE A 115 6.54 -0.57 10.81
C ILE A 115 5.97 0.26 11.95
N SER A 116 6.57 0.18 13.15
CA SER A 116 6.13 0.96 14.30
C SER A 116 6.20 2.46 14.00
N HIS A 117 7.24 2.89 13.31
CA HIS A 117 7.39 4.30 12.93
C HIS A 117 6.28 4.74 11.96
N ILE A 118 5.98 3.91 10.97
CA ILE A 118 4.91 4.19 10.01
C ILE A 118 3.56 4.27 10.72
N GLU A 119 3.29 3.33 11.64
CA GLU A 119 2.05 3.34 12.41
C GLU A 119 1.95 4.58 13.29
N SER A 120 3.06 5.00 13.89
CA SER A 120 3.09 6.24 14.69
C SER A 120 2.78 7.46 13.84
N ARG A 121 3.30 7.53 12.63
CA ARG A 121 3.00 8.61 11.70
C ARG A 121 1.51 8.63 11.35
N ALA A 122 0.91 7.47 11.13
CA ALA A 122 -0.51 7.37 10.83
C ALA A 122 -1.35 7.84 12.03
N GLN A 123 -0.98 7.44 13.24
CA GLN A 123 -1.63 7.90 14.47
C GLN A 123 -1.53 9.42 14.61
N ASP A 124 -0.37 9.98 14.29
CA ASP A 124 -0.17 11.42 14.37
C ASP A 124 -1.09 12.18 13.40
N VAL A 125 -1.27 11.67 12.19
CA VAL A 125 -2.20 12.27 11.23
C VAL A 125 -3.62 12.26 11.80
N GLU A 126 -4.06 11.14 12.38
CA GLU A 126 -5.39 11.03 12.98
C GLU A 126 -5.53 12.00 14.17
N ARG A 127 -4.53 12.03 15.03
CA ARG A 127 -4.53 12.90 16.21
C ARG A 127 -4.61 14.37 15.82
N LEU A 128 -3.87 14.79 14.83
CA LEU A 128 -3.86 16.18 14.37
C LEU A 128 -5.22 16.58 13.79
N ARG A 129 -5.93 15.66 13.14
CA ARG A 129 -7.27 15.92 12.61
C ARG A 129 -8.31 16.12 13.72
N GLN A 130 -8.06 15.54 14.89
CA GLN A 130 -8.98 15.64 16.02
C GLN A 130 -8.77 16.90 16.86
N LEU A 131 -7.72 17.67 16.58
CA LEU A 131 -7.51 18.94 17.28
C LEU A 131 -8.62 19.91 16.92
N PRO A 132 -9.17 20.63 17.91
CA PRO A 132 -10.27 21.55 17.65
C PRO A 132 -9.84 22.68 16.71
N LYS A 133 -10.46 22.73 15.54
CA LYS A 133 -10.23 23.83 14.60
C LYS A 133 -10.61 25.18 15.17
N ASN A 134 -11.66 25.21 15.98
CA ASN A 134 -12.10 26.42 16.65
C ASN A 134 -11.01 27.07 17.48
N LYS A 135 -10.19 26.25 18.11
CA LYS A 135 -9.09 26.74 18.92
C LYS A 135 -8.02 27.39 18.04
N ALA A 136 -7.73 26.80 16.89
CA ALA A 136 -6.79 27.36 15.93
C ALA A 136 -7.34 28.63 15.27
N GLU A 137 -8.64 28.65 14.98
CA GLU A 137 -9.31 29.78 14.32
C GLU A 137 -9.46 30.99 15.21
N LYS A 138 -9.47 30.82 16.50
CA LYS A 138 -9.56 31.91 17.45
C LYS A 138 -8.24 32.65 17.65
N GLU A 139 -7.21 32.05 17.17
CA GLU A 139 -5.87 32.61 17.27
C GLU A 139 -5.43 33.24 15.96
#